data_75c9db43255c92bc60c172bc4a6ea18f
#
_entry.id   75c9db43255c92bc60c172bc4a6ea18f
#
_cell.length_a   1.000
_cell.length_b   1.000
_cell.length_c   1.000
_cell.angle_alpha   90.00
_cell.angle_beta   90.00
_cell.angle_gamma   90.00
#
_symmetry.space_group_name_H-M   'P 1'
#
loop_
_entity.id
_entity.type
_entity.pdbx_description
1 polymer ?
#
loop_
_entity_poly.entity_id
_entity_poly.type
_entity_poly.pdbx_seq_one_letter_code
_entity_poly.pdbx_strand_id
1 'polypeptide(L)'
;DARRTVESLRERYVEQGQERFLPNIDALLCRIDLHAGDLDGAEAWYRTSAPRDPLHLNVMKRYQYLTQAMVELAEGRPEAALLTLSPLEPYCTACARHIDGIHLHVLCAIAYYRMKDARWRGEMTAALDEAARYSFIRPVSIYGEAVLPLLDELTWEGDKKWCKRLFAGVRAQAAYYPLFLQPPLAPAEALTAAEMQILRLLCADKSNAEIGRIMDIKLPTVKTHVSHILDKLGISRRSEAKTAAQRLRLLPREQ
;
A
#
# COMPACT_ATOMS: atom_id res chain seq x y z
N ASP A 1 11.96 4.61 -14.44
CA ASP A 1 11.62 5.71 -15.34
C ASP A 1 10.72 6.77 -14.75
N ALA A 2 9.55 6.48 -14.16
CA ALA A 2 8.65 7.49 -13.58
C ALA A 2 9.36 8.35 -12.52
N ARG A 3 10.14 7.74 -11.62
CA ARG A 3 10.88 8.46 -10.59
C ARG A 3 11.84 9.49 -11.20
N ARG A 4 12.69 9.08 -12.14
CA ARG A 4 13.65 9.98 -12.80
C ARG A 4 12.96 11.14 -13.49
N THR A 5 11.82 10.89 -14.14
CA THR A 5 11.04 11.95 -14.79
C THR A 5 10.54 12.98 -13.77
N VAL A 6 10.05 12.53 -12.61
CA VAL A 6 9.55 13.43 -11.55
C VAL A 6 10.71 14.17 -10.86
N GLU A 7 11.84 13.51 -10.63
CA GLU A 7 13.07 14.14 -10.10
C GLU A 7 13.59 15.23 -11.03
N SER A 8 13.68 14.96 -12.33
CA SER A 8 14.06 15.97 -13.34
C SER A 8 13.06 17.15 -13.39
N LEU A 9 11.77 16.86 -13.23
CA LEU A 9 10.76 17.93 -13.11
C LEU A 9 10.99 18.78 -11.85
N ARG A 10 11.30 18.14 -10.72
CA ARG A 10 11.61 18.82 -9.46
C ARG A 10 12.80 19.76 -9.59
N GLU A 11 13.90 19.30 -10.20
CA GLU A 11 15.09 20.11 -10.45
C GLU A 11 14.77 21.34 -11.29
N ARG A 12 14.01 21.18 -12.37
CA ARG A 12 13.58 22.28 -13.21
C ARG A 12 12.74 23.34 -12.48
N TYR A 13 11.85 22.89 -11.57
CA TYR A 13 11.05 23.84 -10.76
C TYR A 13 11.91 24.61 -9.76
N VAL A 14 12.96 23.97 -9.20
CA VAL A 14 13.95 24.66 -8.35
C VAL A 14 14.71 25.71 -9.17
N GLU A 15 15.27 25.33 -10.32
CA GLU A 15 16.01 26.23 -11.21
C GLU A 15 15.18 27.44 -11.68
N GLN A 16 13.87 27.24 -11.84
CA GLN A 16 12.93 28.29 -12.27
C GLN A 16 12.35 29.12 -11.11
N GLY A 17 12.77 28.88 -9.87
CA GLY A 17 12.24 29.56 -8.68
C GLY A 17 10.75 29.26 -8.41
N GLN A 18 10.24 28.09 -8.87
CA GLN A 18 8.84 27.69 -8.75
C GLN A 18 8.62 26.75 -7.54
N GLU A 19 9.25 27.07 -6.41
CA GLU A 19 9.27 26.21 -5.21
C GLU A 19 7.87 25.89 -4.64
N ARG A 20 6.87 26.72 -4.92
CA ARG A 20 5.47 26.49 -4.48
C ARG A 20 4.88 25.16 -4.95
N PHE A 21 5.41 24.55 -6.01
CA PHE A 21 4.96 23.27 -6.54
C PHE A 21 5.70 22.06 -5.95
N LEU A 22 6.87 22.28 -5.33
CA LEU A 22 7.72 21.23 -4.78
C LEU A 22 6.99 20.33 -3.79
N PRO A 23 6.15 20.83 -2.84
CA PRO A 23 5.48 19.95 -1.89
C PRO A 23 4.59 18.88 -2.52
N ASN A 24 3.94 19.19 -3.65
CA ASN A 24 3.13 18.20 -4.38
C ASN A 24 4.00 17.25 -5.21
N ILE A 25 5.14 17.72 -5.72
CA ILE A 25 6.12 16.89 -6.43
C ILE A 25 6.77 15.91 -5.45
N ASP A 26 7.16 16.37 -4.26
CA ASP A 26 7.73 15.52 -3.21
C ASP A 26 6.71 14.48 -2.72
N ALA A 27 5.43 14.85 -2.59
CA ALA A 27 4.36 13.91 -2.28
C ALA A 27 4.14 12.88 -3.43
N LEU A 28 4.32 13.26 -4.69
CA LEU A 28 4.27 12.33 -5.81
C LEU A 28 5.45 11.36 -5.78
N LEU A 29 6.66 11.81 -5.45
CA LEU A 29 7.82 10.94 -5.25
C LEU A 29 7.56 9.94 -4.12
N CYS A 30 7.01 10.38 -3.00
CA CYS A 30 6.59 9.50 -1.91
C CYS A 30 5.59 8.43 -2.37
N ARG A 31 4.61 8.78 -3.21
CA ARG A 31 3.67 7.78 -3.78
C ARG A 31 4.39 6.78 -4.69
N ILE A 32 5.40 7.21 -5.43
CA ILE A 32 6.25 6.31 -6.23
C ILE A 32 7.00 5.35 -5.30
N ASP A 33 7.52 5.83 -4.18
CA ASP A 33 8.19 5.00 -3.17
C ASP A 33 7.22 3.97 -2.57
N LEU A 34 6.01 4.40 -2.19
CA LEU A 34 4.97 3.48 -1.72
C LEU A 34 4.63 2.39 -2.74
N HIS A 35 4.47 2.74 -4.03
CA HIS A 35 4.25 1.74 -5.09
C HIS A 35 5.45 0.83 -5.26
N ALA A 36 6.65 1.38 -5.15
CA ALA A 36 7.88 0.62 -5.14
C ALA A 36 8.04 -0.25 -3.89
N GLY A 37 7.24 -0.06 -2.82
CA GLY A 37 7.38 -0.70 -1.51
C GLY A 37 8.61 -0.21 -0.74
N ASP A 38 9.13 0.97 -1.09
CA ASP A 38 10.16 1.68 -0.34
C ASP A 38 9.51 2.49 0.78
N LEU A 39 9.43 1.88 1.96
CA LEU A 39 8.89 2.55 3.15
C LEU A 39 9.87 3.56 3.74
N ASP A 40 11.17 3.34 3.60
CA ASP A 40 12.15 4.26 4.17
C ASP A 40 12.07 5.63 3.48
N GLY A 41 11.95 5.63 2.14
CA GLY A 41 11.71 6.84 1.37
C GLY A 41 10.38 7.52 1.71
N ALA A 42 9.31 6.73 1.87
CA ALA A 42 8.00 7.25 2.24
C ALA A 42 7.99 7.83 3.66
N GLU A 43 8.64 7.16 4.62
CA GLU A 43 8.78 7.64 6.00
C GLU A 43 9.63 8.92 6.07
N ALA A 44 10.71 9.01 5.29
CA ALA A 44 11.51 10.22 5.19
C ALA A 44 10.67 11.43 4.75
N TRP A 45 9.85 11.27 3.70
CA TRP A 45 8.89 12.29 3.28
C TRP A 45 7.88 12.62 4.39
N TYR A 46 7.32 11.61 5.06
CA TYR A 46 6.36 11.79 6.14
C TYR A 46 6.93 12.64 7.28
N ARG A 47 8.18 12.38 7.68
CA ARG A 47 8.85 13.11 8.77
C ARG A 47 9.19 14.54 8.40
N THR A 48 9.52 14.83 7.15
CA THR A 48 10.07 16.13 6.73
C THR A 48 9.04 17.04 6.08
N SER A 49 8.09 16.50 5.34
CA SER A 49 7.28 17.25 4.36
C SER A 49 5.76 17.06 4.52
N ALA A 50 5.30 16.04 5.26
CA ALA A 50 3.88 15.82 5.47
C ALA A 50 3.22 16.99 6.23
N PRO A 51 1.95 17.31 5.95
CA PRO A 51 1.21 18.31 6.70
C PRO A 51 1.12 17.95 8.19
N ARG A 52 1.38 18.92 9.07
CA ARG A 52 1.41 18.67 10.53
C ARG A 52 0.27 19.30 11.30
N ASP A 53 -0.54 20.11 10.64
CA ASP A 53 -1.67 20.76 11.29
C ASP A 53 -2.98 20.03 10.94
N PRO A 54 -3.51 19.19 11.85
CA PRO A 54 -4.76 18.48 11.64
C PRO A 54 -5.99 19.37 11.89
N LEU A 55 -5.84 20.55 12.49
CA LEU A 55 -6.95 21.40 12.89
C LEU A 55 -7.35 22.38 11.78
N HIS A 56 -6.41 22.74 10.91
CA HIS A 56 -6.64 23.73 9.86
C HIS A 56 -6.32 23.14 8.49
N LEU A 57 -7.37 22.67 7.80
CA LEU A 57 -7.22 22.13 6.45
C LEU A 57 -6.72 23.21 5.49
N ASN A 58 -5.52 23.03 4.97
CA ASN A 58 -5.04 23.79 3.82
C ASN A 58 -5.41 23.03 2.54
N VAL A 59 -6.44 23.49 1.85
CA VAL A 59 -6.98 22.84 0.64
C VAL A 59 -5.96 22.70 -0.48
N MET A 60 -4.91 23.53 -0.52
CA MET A 60 -3.81 23.40 -1.47
C MET A 60 -2.95 22.18 -1.19
N LYS A 61 -2.97 21.67 0.05
CA LYS A 61 -2.22 20.48 0.50
C LYS A 61 -3.03 19.19 0.44
N ARG A 62 -4.26 19.18 -0.12
CA ARG A 62 -5.12 17.98 -0.15
C ARG A 62 -4.42 16.74 -0.72
N TYR A 63 -3.60 16.91 -1.75
CA TYR A 63 -2.82 15.82 -2.33
C TYR A 63 -1.80 15.25 -1.32
N GLN A 64 -1.22 16.10 -0.49
CA GLN A 64 -0.28 15.73 0.56
C GLN A 64 -1.00 15.00 1.71
N TYR A 65 -2.21 15.43 2.13
CA TYR A 65 -3.00 14.72 3.15
C TYR A 65 -3.38 13.31 2.69
N LEU A 66 -3.83 13.15 1.43
CA LEU A 66 -4.11 11.83 0.87
C LEU A 66 -2.83 10.95 0.82
N THR A 67 -1.69 11.54 0.50
CA THR A 67 -0.40 10.83 0.51
C THR A 67 0.03 10.46 1.92
N GLN A 68 -0.17 11.36 2.90
CA GLN A 68 0.11 11.10 4.32
C GLN A 68 -0.70 9.91 4.83
N ALA A 69 -2.01 9.87 4.54
CA ALA A 69 -2.86 8.75 4.91
C ALA A 69 -2.40 7.43 4.26
N MET A 70 -1.89 7.47 3.02
CA MET A 70 -1.30 6.30 2.38
C MET A 70 -0.06 5.79 3.12
N VAL A 71 0.83 6.70 3.57
CA VAL A 71 2.01 6.32 4.37
C VAL A 71 1.56 5.72 5.70
N GLU A 72 0.62 6.34 6.38
CA GLU A 72 0.08 5.86 7.67
C GLU A 72 -0.54 4.46 7.55
N LEU A 73 -1.28 4.21 6.46
CA LEU A 73 -1.79 2.86 6.15
C LEU A 73 -0.66 1.88 5.85
N ALA A 74 0.34 2.29 5.08
CA ALA A 74 1.48 1.42 4.74
C ALA A 74 2.32 1.05 5.97
N GLU A 75 2.31 1.89 7.01
CA GLU A 75 2.97 1.64 8.30
C GLU A 75 2.08 0.89 9.30
N GLY A 76 0.86 0.51 8.92
CA GLY A 76 -0.07 -0.20 9.81
C GLY A 76 -0.71 0.69 10.87
N ARG A 77 -0.90 2.00 10.59
CA ARG A 77 -1.51 2.99 11.49
C ARG A 77 -2.86 3.50 10.94
N PRO A 78 -3.90 2.64 10.86
CA PRO A 78 -5.18 3.01 10.24
C PRO A 78 -5.91 4.12 10.98
N GLU A 79 -5.81 4.21 12.32
CA GLU A 79 -6.42 5.27 13.11
C GLU A 79 -5.82 6.64 12.77
N ALA A 80 -4.51 6.71 12.58
CA ALA A 80 -3.84 7.94 12.16
C ALA A 80 -4.30 8.37 10.76
N ALA A 81 -4.45 7.43 9.83
CA ALA A 81 -4.96 7.71 8.49
C ALA A 81 -6.38 8.29 8.54
N LEU A 82 -7.27 7.76 9.37
CA LEU A 82 -8.62 8.31 9.54
C LEU A 82 -8.60 9.74 10.10
N LEU A 83 -7.72 10.02 11.06
CA LEU A 83 -7.55 11.38 11.60
C LEU A 83 -7.05 12.35 10.52
N THR A 84 -6.09 11.94 9.73
CA THR A 84 -5.54 12.73 8.60
C THR A 84 -6.60 13.01 7.53
N LEU A 85 -7.50 12.06 7.28
CA LEU A 85 -8.53 12.17 6.24
C LEU A 85 -9.78 12.94 6.68
N SER A 86 -10.11 12.93 7.98
CA SER A 86 -11.36 13.49 8.50
C SER A 86 -11.66 14.94 8.08
N PRO A 87 -10.68 15.88 8.00
CA PRO A 87 -10.96 17.24 7.58
C PRO A 87 -11.25 17.39 6.08
N LEU A 88 -10.91 16.35 5.26
CA LEU A 88 -11.10 16.42 3.80
C LEU A 88 -12.55 16.14 3.39
N GLU A 89 -13.31 15.38 4.17
CA GLU A 89 -14.67 14.97 3.81
C GLU A 89 -15.61 16.17 3.60
N PRO A 90 -15.77 17.10 4.57
CA PRO A 90 -16.62 18.26 4.38
C PRO A 90 -16.15 19.14 3.22
N TYR A 91 -14.85 19.24 2.99
CA TYR A 91 -14.29 19.97 1.85
C TYR A 91 -14.64 19.31 0.51
N CYS A 92 -14.45 18.00 0.38
CA CYS A 92 -14.76 17.26 -0.86
C CYS A 92 -16.25 17.42 -1.22
N THR A 93 -17.14 17.34 -0.23
CA THR A 93 -18.57 17.49 -0.40
C THR A 93 -18.93 18.93 -0.82
N ALA A 94 -18.46 19.94 -0.08
CA ALA A 94 -18.79 21.34 -0.32
C ALA A 94 -18.28 21.87 -1.67
N CYS A 95 -17.14 21.35 -2.15
CA CYS A 95 -16.49 21.79 -3.37
C CYS A 95 -16.69 20.81 -4.56
N ALA A 96 -17.58 19.82 -4.43
CA ALA A 96 -17.83 18.80 -5.46
C ALA A 96 -16.52 18.15 -5.99
N ARG A 97 -15.61 17.81 -5.08
CA ARG A 97 -14.31 17.23 -5.41
C ARG A 97 -14.41 15.70 -5.57
N HIS A 98 -15.12 15.24 -6.59
CA HIS A 98 -15.48 13.83 -6.79
C HIS A 98 -14.27 12.88 -6.78
N ILE A 99 -13.20 13.19 -7.49
CA ILE A 99 -12.00 12.33 -7.54
C ILE A 99 -11.31 12.27 -6.17
N ASP A 100 -11.14 13.41 -5.50
CA ASP A 100 -10.54 13.48 -4.17
C ASP A 100 -11.44 12.73 -3.16
N GLY A 101 -12.78 12.86 -3.28
CA GLY A 101 -13.76 12.13 -2.47
C GLY A 101 -13.68 10.61 -2.66
N ILE A 102 -13.54 10.14 -3.89
CA ILE A 102 -13.35 8.70 -4.15
C ILE A 102 -12.08 8.20 -3.46
N HIS A 103 -10.97 8.91 -3.60
CA HIS A 103 -9.72 8.54 -2.92
C HIS A 103 -9.88 8.53 -1.40
N LEU A 104 -10.56 9.52 -0.83
CA LEU A 104 -10.86 9.62 0.59
C LEU A 104 -11.65 8.40 1.06
N HIS A 105 -12.79 8.10 0.43
CA HIS A 105 -13.64 6.98 0.81
C HIS A 105 -12.93 5.63 0.67
N VAL A 106 -12.11 5.43 -0.36
CA VAL A 106 -11.32 4.20 -0.52
C VAL A 106 -10.29 4.06 0.61
N LEU A 107 -9.58 5.13 0.97
CA LEU A 107 -8.60 5.09 2.06
C LEU A 107 -9.26 4.88 3.41
N CYS A 108 -10.42 5.51 3.68
CA CYS A 108 -11.22 5.25 4.87
C CYS A 108 -11.71 3.80 4.93
N ALA A 109 -12.19 3.26 3.79
CA ALA A 109 -12.61 1.86 3.71
C ALA A 109 -11.46 0.90 4.04
N ILE A 110 -10.26 1.13 3.50
CA ILE A 110 -9.07 0.32 3.81
C ILE A 110 -8.72 0.42 5.30
N ALA A 111 -8.76 1.62 5.88
CA ALA A 111 -8.49 1.84 7.30
C ALA A 111 -9.48 1.06 8.19
N TYR A 112 -10.79 1.24 7.98
CA TYR A 112 -11.83 0.54 8.73
C TYR A 112 -11.77 -0.97 8.55
N TYR A 113 -11.52 -1.46 7.32
CA TYR A 113 -11.38 -2.89 7.06
C TYR A 113 -10.25 -3.51 7.90
N ARG A 114 -9.09 -2.85 7.98
CA ARG A 114 -7.95 -3.30 8.80
C ARG A 114 -8.24 -3.27 10.30
N MET A 115 -9.07 -2.34 10.74
CA MET A 115 -9.56 -2.26 12.12
C MET A 115 -10.68 -3.26 12.41
N LYS A 116 -11.14 -4.05 11.42
CA LYS A 116 -12.31 -4.94 11.53
C LYS A 116 -13.61 -4.18 11.87
N ASP A 117 -13.71 -2.93 11.46
CA ASP A 117 -14.85 -2.05 11.68
C ASP A 117 -15.80 -2.10 10.48
N ALA A 118 -17.07 -2.43 10.71
CA ALA A 118 -18.08 -2.62 9.66
C ALA A 118 -18.34 -1.37 8.79
N ARG A 119 -17.94 -0.18 9.25
CA ARG A 119 -18.05 1.09 8.50
C ARG A 119 -17.35 1.05 7.15
N TRP A 120 -16.36 0.17 6.97
CA TRP A 120 -15.68 0.02 5.68
C TRP A 120 -16.63 -0.23 4.50
N ARG A 121 -17.77 -0.91 4.76
CA ARG A 121 -18.76 -1.20 3.70
C ARG A 121 -19.43 0.05 3.17
N GLY A 122 -19.82 0.95 4.07
CA GLY A 122 -20.41 2.24 3.70
C GLY A 122 -19.45 3.11 2.91
N GLU A 123 -18.21 3.21 3.38
CA GLU A 123 -17.16 3.95 2.71
C GLU A 123 -16.86 3.39 1.30
N MET A 124 -16.71 2.07 1.19
CA MET A 124 -16.43 1.44 -0.10
C MET A 124 -17.60 1.59 -1.07
N THR A 125 -18.84 1.47 -0.59
CA THR A 125 -20.06 1.69 -1.39
C THR A 125 -20.09 3.14 -1.92
N ALA A 126 -19.84 4.14 -1.06
CA ALA A 126 -19.81 5.54 -1.47
C ALA A 126 -18.75 5.80 -2.56
N ALA A 127 -17.55 5.20 -2.40
CA ALA A 127 -16.51 5.29 -3.41
C ALA A 127 -16.93 4.68 -4.75
N LEU A 128 -17.57 3.51 -4.73
CA LEU A 128 -18.00 2.80 -5.94
C LEU A 128 -19.16 3.52 -6.63
N ASP A 129 -20.14 4.02 -5.88
CA ASP A 129 -21.28 4.77 -6.43
C ASP A 129 -20.80 6.01 -7.16
N GLU A 130 -19.90 6.76 -6.53
CA GLU A 130 -19.37 7.98 -7.12
C GLU A 130 -18.47 7.67 -8.33
N ALA A 131 -17.60 6.67 -8.23
CA ALA A 131 -16.73 6.24 -9.32
C ALA A 131 -17.53 5.71 -10.52
N ALA A 132 -18.59 4.94 -10.29
CA ALA A 132 -19.47 4.42 -11.36
C ALA A 132 -20.24 5.54 -12.04
N ARG A 133 -20.76 6.52 -11.28
CA ARG A 133 -21.50 7.69 -11.81
C ARG A 133 -20.71 8.41 -12.89
N TYR A 134 -19.40 8.56 -12.71
CA TYR A 134 -18.50 9.23 -13.66
C TYR A 134 -17.69 8.27 -14.53
N SER A 135 -17.95 6.97 -14.45
CA SER A 135 -17.20 5.92 -15.14
C SER A 135 -15.69 5.92 -14.82
N PHE A 136 -15.30 6.40 -13.65
CA PHE A 136 -13.92 6.41 -13.20
C PHE A 136 -13.48 5.02 -12.74
N ILE A 137 -12.34 4.55 -13.25
CA ILE A 137 -11.72 3.27 -12.84
C ILE A 137 -10.50 3.54 -11.97
N ARG A 138 -9.62 4.45 -12.43
CA ARG A 138 -8.30 4.67 -11.83
C ARG A 138 -8.32 5.09 -10.36
N PRO A 139 -9.21 5.98 -9.88
CA PRO A 139 -9.22 6.40 -8.48
C PRO A 139 -9.45 5.26 -7.48
N VAL A 140 -10.11 4.17 -7.91
CA VAL A 140 -10.29 2.95 -7.10
C VAL A 140 -9.19 1.93 -7.41
N SER A 141 -8.94 1.65 -8.71
CA SER A 141 -8.05 0.56 -9.10
C SER A 141 -6.59 0.77 -8.70
N ILE A 142 -6.15 2.02 -8.51
CA ILE A 142 -4.77 2.34 -8.11
C ILE A 142 -4.37 1.71 -6.76
N TYR A 143 -5.34 1.36 -5.92
CA TYR A 143 -5.10 0.76 -4.62
C TYR A 143 -4.84 -0.75 -4.66
N GLY A 144 -5.05 -1.40 -5.80
CA GLY A 144 -4.63 -2.77 -6.10
C GLY A 144 -4.91 -3.76 -4.98
N GLU A 145 -3.84 -4.36 -4.44
CA GLU A 145 -3.90 -5.37 -3.38
C GLU A 145 -4.64 -4.90 -2.11
N ALA A 146 -4.59 -3.60 -1.79
CA ALA A 146 -5.22 -3.08 -0.58
C ALA A 146 -6.76 -3.07 -0.64
N VAL A 147 -7.37 -3.06 -1.83
CA VAL A 147 -8.83 -3.04 -2.01
C VAL A 147 -9.41 -4.38 -2.46
N LEU A 148 -8.59 -5.33 -2.94
CA LEU A 148 -9.07 -6.63 -3.39
C LEU A 148 -9.93 -7.35 -2.34
N PRO A 149 -9.51 -7.51 -1.08
CA PRO A 149 -10.33 -8.17 -0.07
C PRO A 149 -11.67 -7.49 0.17
N LEU A 150 -11.68 -6.14 0.13
CA LEU A 150 -12.90 -5.37 0.31
C LEU A 150 -13.90 -5.60 -0.83
N LEU A 151 -13.40 -5.63 -2.06
CA LEU A 151 -14.23 -5.86 -3.25
C LEU A 151 -14.74 -7.30 -3.34
N ASP A 152 -13.97 -8.28 -2.86
CA ASP A 152 -14.38 -9.69 -2.84
C ASP A 152 -15.45 -9.96 -1.76
N GLU A 153 -15.44 -9.21 -0.65
CA GLU A 153 -16.42 -9.34 0.44
C GLU A 153 -17.65 -8.44 0.29
N LEU A 154 -17.57 -7.37 -0.53
CA LEU A 154 -18.64 -6.40 -0.67
C LEU A 154 -19.66 -6.88 -1.72
N THR A 155 -20.92 -7.01 -1.30
CA THR A 155 -22.04 -7.12 -2.24
C THR A 155 -22.43 -5.72 -2.69
N TRP A 156 -22.12 -5.35 -3.93
CA TRP A 156 -22.46 -4.08 -4.54
C TRP A 156 -23.10 -4.31 -5.91
N GLU A 157 -24.27 -3.74 -6.13
CA GLU A 157 -25.04 -3.88 -7.36
C GLU A 157 -24.84 -2.64 -8.25
N GLY A 158 -23.95 -2.76 -9.21
CA GLY A 158 -23.66 -1.72 -10.18
C GLY A 158 -23.63 -2.25 -11.61
N ASP A 159 -23.28 -1.37 -12.55
CA ASP A 159 -23.14 -1.76 -13.96
C ASP A 159 -22.09 -2.88 -14.12
N LYS A 160 -22.55 -4.04 -14.63
CA LYS A 160 -21.71 -5.24 -14.77
C LYS A 160 -20.48 -5.02 -15.66
N LYS A 161 -20.61 -4.18 -16.70
CA LYS A 161 -19.52 -3.90 -17.63
C LYS A 161 -18.46 -3.02 -16.97
N TRP A 162 -18.90 -2.03 -16.22
CA TRP A 162 -18.00 -1.18 -15.43
C TRP A 162 -17.31 -1.98 -14.34
N CYS A 163 -18.02 -2.80 -13.55
CA CYS A 163 -17.47 -3.69 -12.54
C CYS A 163 -16.35 -4.59 -13.11
N LYS A 164 -16.62 -5.25 -14.26
CA LYS A 164 -15.61 -6.10 -14.91
C LYS A 164 -14.34 -5.34 -15.24
N ARG A 165 -14.45 -4.09 -15.72
CA ARG A 165 -13.31 -3.22 -16.00
C ARG A 165 -12.59 -2.79 -14.74
N LEU A 166 -13.32 -2.45 -13.67
CA LEU A 166 -12.76 -2.10 -12.38
C LEU A 166 -11.93 -3.26 -11.82
N PHE A 167 -12.53 -4.47 -11.71
CA PHE A 167 -11.83 -5.64 -11.19
C PHE A 167 -10.58 -6.01 -12.01
N ALA A 168 -10.66 -5.91 -13.34
CA ALA A 168 -9.49 -6.10 -14.20
C ALA A 168 -8.38 -5.08 -13.88
N GLY A 169 -8.72 -3.81 -13.69
CA GLY A 169 -7.79 -2.75 -13.33
C GLY A 169 -7.17 -2.96 -11.95
N VAL A 170 -7.98 -3.34 -10.96
CA VAL A 170 -7.52 -3.61 -9.58
C VAL A 170 -6.54 -4.79 -9.57
N ARG A 171 -6.87 -5.91 -10.22
CA ARG A 171 -6.00 -7.09 -10.30
C ARG A 171 -4.70 -6.82 -11.04
N ALA A 172 -4.74 -6.06 -12.13
CA ALA A 172 -3.54 -5.64 -12.85
C ALA A 172 -2.63 -4.77 -11.97
N GLN A 173 -3.21 -3.84 -11.22
CA GLN A 173 -2.48 -2.98 -10.29
C GLN A 173 -1.87 -3.79 -9.13
N ALA A 174 -2.63 -4.73 -8.55
CA ALA A 174 -2.19 -5.62 -7.49
C ALA A 174 -1.00 -6.49 -7.95
N ALA A 175 -1.09 -7.07 -9.14
CA ALA A 175 -0.01 -7.88 -9.71
C ALA A 175 1.26 -7.06 -9.97
N TYR A 176 1.12 -5.79 -10.37
CA TYR A 176 2.26 -4.93 -10.68
C TYR A 176 2.90 -4.30 -9.43
N TYR A 177 2.09 -4.00 -8.40
CA TYR A 177 2.53 -3.36 -7.15
C TYR A 177 2.02 -4.12 -5.92
N PRO A 178 2.45 -5.37 -5.70
CA PRO A 178 1.91 -6.21 -4.63
C PRO A 178 2.24 -5.71 -3.22
N LEU A 179 3.21 -4.78 -3.10
CA LEU A 179 3.62 -4.20 -1.81
C LEU A 179 2.90 -2.89 -1.47
N PHE A 180 2.12 -2.34 -2.41
CA PHE A 180 1.49 -1.05 -2.21
C PHE A 180 0.50 -1.08 -1.05
N LEU A 181 0.71 -0.20 -0.09
CA LEU A 181 -0.04 -0.08 1.17
C LEU A 181 -0.09 -1.35 2.03
N GLN A 182 0.78 -2.33 1.81
CA GLN A 182 0.84 -3.48 2.70
C GLN A 182 1.60 -3.12 3.98
N PRO A 183 0.99 -3.26 5.17
CA PRO A 183 1.67 -3.01 6.43
C PRO A 183 2.76 -4.07 6.66
N PRO A 184 3.78 -3.75 7.46
CA PRO A 184 4.73 -4.76 7.93
C PRO A 184 4.00 -5.83 8.76
N LEU A 185 4.59 -7.03 8.84
CA LEU A 185 4.05 -8.10 9.68
C LEU A 185 3.95 -7.64 11.14
N ALA A 186 2.83 -8.00 11.79
CA ALA A 186 2.69 -7.81 13.22
C ALA A 186 3.83 -8.54 13.98
N PRO A 187 4.34 -7.99 15.10
CA PRO A 187 5.42 -8.64 15.86
C PRO A 187 5.13 -10.09 16.28
N ALA A 188 3.86 -10.43 16.53
CA ALA A 188 3.43 -11.78 16.87
C ALA A 188 3.54 -12.78 15.69
N GLU A 189 3.54 -12.28 14.47
CA GLU A 189 3.66 -13.04 13.22
C GLU A 189 5.08 -12.96 12.64
N ALA A 190 5.96 -12.18 13.28
CA ALA A 190 7.32 -12.01 12.80
C ALA A 190 8.10 -13.33 12.80
N LEU A 191 8.94 -13.49 11.80
CA LEU A 191 9.85 -14.63 11.73
C LEU A 191 10.94 -14.48 12.79
N THR A 192 11.27 -15.58 13.46
CA THR A 192 12.45 -15.64 14.33
C THR A 192 13.73 -15.41 13.53
N ALA A 193 14.85 -15.11 14.20
CA ALA A 193 16.13 -14.92 13.53
C ALA A 193 16.56 -16.15 12.70
N ALA A 194 16.31 -17.37 13.20
CA ALA A 194 16.58 -18.60 12.48
C ALA A 194 15.66 -18.77 11.27
N GLU A 195 14.37 -18.52 11.41
CA GLU A 195 13.40 -18.55 10.30
C GLU A 195 13.74 -17.50 9.23
N MET A 196 14.20 -16.32 9.63
CA MET A 196 14.64 -15.29 8.70
C MET A 196 15.88 -15.71 7.89
N GLN A 197 16.86 -16.37 8.52
CA GLN A 197 18.01 -16.92 7.81
C GLN A 197 17.59 -18.03 6.82
N ILE A 198 16.70 -18.93 7.24
CA ILE A 198 16.16 -19.97 6.37
C ILE A 198 15.38 -19.35 5.21
N LEU A 199 14.55 -18.33 5.45
CA LEU A 199 13.82 -17.60 4.39
C LEU A 199 14.79 -16.99 3.35
N ARG A 200 15.90 -16.40 3.77
CA ARG A 200 16.93 -15.89 2.84
C ARG A 200 17.49 -17.00 1.94
N LEU A 201 17.77 -18.16 2.53
CA LEU A 201 18.26 -19.32 1.78
C LEU A 201 17.20 -19.92 0.85
N LEU A 202 15.91 -19.89 1.26
CA LEU A 202 14.78 -20.28 0.40
C LEU A 202 14.68 -19.36 -0.82
N CYS A 203 14.81 -18.06 -0.62
CA CYS A 203 14.75 -17.06 -1.69
C CYS A 203 15.99 -17.07 -2.61
N ALA A 204 17.09 -17.66 -2.13
CA ALA A 204 18.29 -17.97 -2.91
C ALA A 204 18.24 -19.38 -3.55
N ASP A 205 17.03 -19.96 -3.68
CA ASP A 205 16.74 -21.25 -4.28
C ASP A 205 17.51 -22.47 -3.69
N LYS A 206 17.98 -22.35 -2.42
CA LYS A 206 18.70 -23.44 -1.75
C LYS A 206 17.75 -24.57 -1.36
N SER A 207 18.09 -25.82 -1.70
CA SER A 207 17.34 -27.00 -1.27
C SER A 207 17.36 -27.17 0.26
N ASN A 208 16.40 -27.92 0.81
CA ASN A 208 16.36 -28.19 2.26
C ASN A 208 17.63 -28.91 2.76
N ALA A 209 18.28 -29.72 1.91
CA ALA A 209 19.55 -30.40 2.24
C ALA A 209 20.72 -29.40 2.32
N GLU A 210 20.77 -28.39 1.41
CA GLU A 210 21.76 -27.31 1.47
C GLU A 210 21.53 -26.41 2.67
N ILE A 211 20.25 -26.06 2.95
CA ILE A 211 19.88 -25.25 4.14
C ILE A 211 20.33 -25.98 5.41
N GLY A 212 20.09 -27.27 5.53
CA GLY A 212 20.53 -28.06 6.67
C GLY A 212 22.04 -28.02 6.87
N ARG A 213 22.81 -28.11 5.78
CA ARG A 213 24.29 -28.00 5.83
C ARG A 213 24.76 -26.60 6.22
N ILE A 214 24.13 -25.55 5.68
CA ILE A 214 24.53 -24.16 5.95
C ILE A 214 24.19 -23.76 7.38
N MET A 215 23.04 -24.21 7.89
CA MET A 215 22.53 -23.87 9.22
C MET A 215 23.00 -24.84 10.32
N ASP A 216 23.71 -25.91 9.94
CA ASP A 216 24.12 -27.02 10.82
C ASP A 216 22.94 -27.64 11.59
N ILE A 217 21.83 -27.90 10.87
CA ILE A 217 20.64 -28.54 11.43
C ILE A 217 20.19 -29.75 10.58
N LYS A 218 19.49 -30.69 11.21
CA LYS A 218 19.01 -31.89 10.56
C LYS A 218 17.88 -31.58 9.55
N LEU A 219 17.81 -32.34 8.48
CA LEU A 219 16.79 -32.17 7.42
C LEU A 219 15.34 -32.16 7.94
N PRO A 220 14.90 -32.97 8.92
CA PRO A 220 13.57 -32.86 9.51
C PRO A 220 13.32 -31.48 10.14
N THR A 221 14.31 -30.93 10.87
CA THR A 221 14.22 -29.62 11.49
C THR A 221 14.07 -28.50 10.44
N VAL A 222 14.82 -28.59 9.32
CA VAL A 222 14.65 -27.66 8.19
C VAL A 222 13.23 -27.71 7.65
N LYS A 223 12.67 -28.91 7.44
CA LYS A 223 11.29 -29.07 6.94
C LYS A 223 10.26 -28.42 7.87
N THR A 224 10.43 -28.58 9.18
CA THR A 224 9.56 -27.95 10.19
C THR A 224 9.64 -26.42 10.12
N HIS A 225 10.87 -25.85 10.08
CA HIS A 225 11.03 -24.42 9.93
C HIS A 225 10.45 -23.90 8.61
N VAL A 226 10.65 -24.61 7.50
CA VAL A 226 10.07 -24.23 6.20
C VAL A 226 8.55 -24.22 6.28
N SER A 227 7.91 -25.21 6.89
CA SER A 227 6.45 -25.24 7.07
C SER A 227 5.99 -24.02 7.88
N HIS A 228 6.60 -23.76 9.03
CA HIS A 228 6.25 -22.62 9.87
C HIS A 228 6.45 -21.27 9.15
N ILE A 229 7.51 -21.15 8.32
CA ILE A 229 7.75 -19.95 7.51
C ILE A 229 6.62 -19.78 6.50
N LEU A 230 6.24 -20.82 5.76
CA LEU A 230 5.15 -20.76 4.78
C LEU A 230 3.82 -20.39 5.45
N ASP A 231 3.52 -20.98 6.61
CA ASP A 231 2.32 -20.67 7.39
C ASP A 231 2.31 -19.20 7.84
N LYS A 232 3.42 -18.70 8.40
CA LYS A 232 3.56 -17.30 8.81
C LYS A 232 3.50 -16.30 7.66
N LEU A 233 3.96 -16.70 6.46
CA LEU A 233 3.88 -15.88 5.25
C LEU A 233 2.50 -15.97 4.56
N GLY A 234 1.60 -16.86 5.03
CA GLY A 234 0.28 -17.08 4.44
C GLY A 234 0.34 -17.67 3.03
N ILE A 235 1.34 -18.53 2.76
CA ILE A 235 1.56 -19.15 1.44
C ILE A 235 1.58 -20.68 1.54
N SER A 236 1.15 -21.34 0.45
CA SER A 236 1.08 -22.81 0.41
C SER A 236 2.26 -23.45 -0.31
N ARG A 237 3.00 -22.70 -1.10
CA ARG A 237 4.06 -23.23 -1.96
C ARG A 237 5.39 -22.52 -1.72
N ARG A 238 6.47 -23.30 -1.66
CA ARG A 238 7.83 -22.78 -1.57
C ARG A 238 8.20 -21.77 -2.67
N SER A 239 7.71 -21.98 -3.91
CA SER A 239 7.95 -21.08 -5.04
C SER A 239 7.41 -19.67 -4.82
N GLU A 240 6.46 -19.49 -3.90
CA GLU A 240 5.86 -18.22 -3.54
C GLU A 240 6.67 -17.44 -2.48
N ALA A 241 7.66 -18.10 -1.86
CA ALA A 241 8.41 -17.55 -0.73
C ALA A 241 9.13 -16.23 -1.07
N LYS A 242 9.77 -16.14 -2.25
CA LYS A 242 10.46 -14.92 -2.69
C LYS A 242 9.49 -13.76 -2.87
N THR A 243 8.37 -14.00 -3.54
CA THR A 243 7.31 -12.99 -3.75
C THR A 243 6.67 -12.56 -2.43
N ALA A 244 6.38 -13.53 -1.54
CA ALA A 244 5.82 -13.24 -0.22
C ALA A 244 6.82 -12.46 0.66
N ALA A 245 8.09 -12.83 0.67
CA ALA A 245 9.13 -12.13 1.42
C ALA A 245 9.31 -10.69 0.93
N GLN A 246 9.21 -10.46 -0.37
CA GLN A 246 9.22 -9.12 -0.95
C GLN A 246 7.95 -8.34 -0.60
N ARG A 247 6.76 -8.98 -0.70
CA ARG A 247 5.47 -8.39 -0.33
C ARG A 247 5.44 -7.93 1.13
N LEU A 248 6.02 -8.73 2.02
CA LEU A 248 6.07 -8.46 3.46
C LEU A 248 7.34 -7.71 3.89
N ARG A 249 8.16 -7.28 2.95
CA ARG A 249 9.39 -6.49 3.17
C ARG A 249 10.40 -7.13 4.12
N LEU A 250 10.46 -8.46 4.11
CA LEU A 250 11.36 -9.22 4.96
C LEU A 250 12.78 -9.33 4.39
N LEU A 251 12.97 -9.01 3.12
CA LEU A 251 14.26 -9.02 2.43
C LEU A 251 14.50 -7.72 1.68
N PRO A 252 15.75 -7.22 1.63
CA PRO A 252 16.12 -6.12 0.76
C PRO A 252 15.87 -6.51 -0.69
N ARG A 253 15.51 -5.53 -1.53
CA ARG A 253 15.38 -5.74 -2.98
C ARG A 253 16.74 -6.02 -3.57
N GLU A 254 16.86 -7.07 -4.38
CA GLU A 254 17.95 -7.17 -5.34
C GLU A 254 17.81 -5.99 -6.32
N GLN A 255 18.86 -5.17 -6.39
CA GLN A 255 18.98 -4.06 -7.34
C GLN A 255 19.13 -4.57 -8.77
#